data_2298d93e3bf9433fc330a86ef0a4426d
#
_entry.id   2298d93e3bf9433fc330a86ef0a4426d
#
_cell.length_a   1.000
_cell.length_b   1.000
_cell.length_c   1.000
_cell.angle_alpha   90.00
_cell.angle_beta   90.00
_cell.angle_gamma   90.00
#
_symmetry.space_group_name_H-M   'P 1'
#
loop_
_entity.id
_entity.type
_entity.pdbx_description
1 polymer ?
#
loop_
_entity_poly.entity_id
_entity_poly.type
_entity_poly.pdbx_seq_one_letter_code
_entity_poly.pdbx_strand_id
1 'polypeptide(L)'
;MKEIVLFLSSFVFVGMTAQAQDRLEPVRTNHTALCLRMYRQEYMRLLNVHNAKWGVFRRPSNMTESSLTYDERARALVYTEIEGVLWGNVTKATTKRIEEGNSVRIIDLEEPQNYQAPSTTTTLLPIPNHMAKNLKKLWDAAVRNPEQVDWTTLDGCTWEFFVNGKRAKAHSFRKDWTRVPRLTQLVDNLMEAVSNKDTETLLQLEQETIELRQQFEK
;
A
#
# COMPACT_ATOMS: atom_id res chain seq x y z
N MET A 1 -18.09 -37.25 55.03
CA MET A 1 -17.37 -37.34 53.74
C MET A 1 -18.07 -36.43 52.76
N LYS A 2 -17.43 -35.33 52.39
CA LYS A 2 -17.98 -34.34 51.44
C LYS A 2 -17.23 -34.58 50.13
N GLU A 3 -17.95 -35.02 49.09
CA GLU A 3 -17.39 -35.16 47.77
C GLU A 3 -17.26 -33.76 47.14
N ILE A 4 -16.04 -33.41 46.75
CA ILE A 4 -15.73 -32.20 45.97
C ILE A 4 -15.80 -32.61 44.49
N VAL A 5 -16.85 -32.17 43.81
CA VAL A 5 -16.97 -32.30 42.37
C VAL A 5 -16.15 -31.19 41.72
N LEU A 6 -15.02 -31.55 41.11
CA LEU A 6 -14.18 -30.66 40.33
C LEU A 6 -14.81 -30.51 38.92
N PHE A 7 -15.41 -29.34 38.64
CA PHE A 7 -15.80 -28.97 37.26
C PHE A 7 -14.55 -28.51 36.50
N LEU A 8 -14.00 -29.37 35.68
CA LEU A 8 -13.04 -28.99 34.64
C LEU A 8 -13.79 -28.32 33.52
N SER A 9 -13.84 -27.00 33.49
CA SER A 9 -14.28 -26.23 32.33
C SER A 9 -13.17 -26.26 31.29
N SER A 10 -13.37 -27.13 30.29
CA SER A 10 -12.54 -27.16 29.08
C SER A 10 -12.78 -25.89 28.29
N PHE A 11 -11.90 -24.90 28.45
CA PHE A 11 -11.83 -23.77 27.52
C PHE A 11 -11.31 -24.30 26.17
N VAL A 12 -12.22 -24.55 25.26
CA VAL A 12 -11.89 -24.73 23.86
C VAL A 12 -11.45 -23.36 23.33
N PHE A 13 -10.15 -23.11 23.32
CA PHE A 13 -9.56 -22.05 22.51
C PHE A 13 -9.81 -22.44 21.05
N VAL A 14 -10.86 -21.91 20.46
CA VAL A 14 -10.97 -21.83 19.01
C VAL A 14 -9.88 -20.87 18.57
N GLY A 15 -8.71 -21.40 18.26
CA GLY A 15 -7.65 -20.66 17.61
C GLY A 15 -8.20 -20.17 16.28
N MET A 16 -8.61 -18.90 16.22
CA MET A 16 -8.73 -18.20 14.95
C MET A 16 -7.31 -18.20 14.35
N THR A 17 -7.02 -19.16 13.49
CA THR A 17 -5.87 -19.10 12.60
C THR A 17 -6.13 -17.91 11.70
N ALA A 18 -5.52 -16.76 12.03
CA ALA A 18 -5.47 -15.65 11.10
C ALA A 18 -4.78 -16.18 9.84
N GLN A 19 -5.55 -16.39 8.79
CA GLN A 19 -5.01 -16.79 7.51
C GLN A 19 -4.07 -15.68 7.06
N ALA A 20 -2.80 -16.00 6.92
CA ALA A 20 -1.81 -15.07 6.41
C ALA A 20 -2.18 -14.73 4.96
N GLN A 21 -2.13 -13.44 4.62
CA GLN A 21 -2.40 -13.00 3.26
C GLN A 21 -1.28 -13.50 2.34
N ASP A 22 -1.59 -14.48 1.52
CA ASP A 22 -0.63 -15.11 0.61
C ASP A 22 -0.64 -14.49 -0.80
N ARG A 23 -1.68 -13.71 -1.12
CA ARG A 23 -1.85 -12.97 -2.38
C ARG A 23 -2.30 -11.55 -2.13
N LEU A 24 -1.99 -10.65 -3.08
CA LEU A 24 -2.49 -9.29 -3.04
C LEU A 24 -4.02 -9.25 -3.24
N GLU A 25 -4.67 -8.22 -2.70
CA GLU A 25 -6.09 -8.00 -2.90
C GLU A 25 -6.37 -7.18 -4.18
N PRO A 26 -7.54 -7.38 -4.82
CA PRO A 26 -7.95 -6.54 -5.93
C PRO A 26 -8.19 -5.09 -5.49
N VAL A 27 -7.75 -4.12 -6.30
CA VAL A 27 -8.09 -2.72 -6.09
C VAL A 27 -9.48 -2.44 -6.64
N ARG A 28 -10.41 -2.07 -5.78
CA ARG A 28 -11.74 -1.60 -6.22
C ARG A 28 -11.63 -0.18 -6.76
N THR A 29 -12.07 0.05 -7.98
CA THR A 29 -11.97 1.36 -8.65
C THR A 29 -13.28 2.14 -8.65
N ASN A 30 -14.40 1.51 -8.32
CA ASN A 30 -15.71 2.14 -8.31
C ASN A 30 -15.92 2.93 -7.01
N HIS A 31 -15.43 4.17 -7.00
CA HIS A 31 -15.65 5.09 -5.89
C HIS A 31 -16.83 6.00 -6.22
N THR A 32 -17.88 5.96 -5.40
CA THR A 32 -19.03 6.88 -5.50
C THR A 32 -18.75 8.19 -4.76
N ALA A 33 -18.07 8.14 -3.61
CA ALA A 33 -17.71 9.32 -2.84
C ALA A 33 -16.70 10.22 -3.56
N LEU A 34 -16.95 11.52 -3.54
CA LEU A 34 -16.11 12.52 -4.20
C LEU A 34 -14.68 12.52 -3.63
N CYS A 35 -14.53 12.43 -2.31
CA CYS A 35 -13.23 12.39 -1.65
C CYS A 35 -12.36 11.21 -2.13
N LEU A 36 -12.94 10.02 -2.33
CA LEU A 36 -12.21 8.85 -2.83
C LEU A 36 -11.76 9.03 -4.28
N ARG A 37 -12.61 9.64 -5.12
CA ARG A 37 -12.26 9.94 -6.52
C ARG A 37 -11.15 10.96 -6.61
N MET A 38 -11.27 12.08 -5.88
CA MET A 38 -10.26 13.13 -5.83
C MET A 38 -8.94 12.62 -5.27
N TYR A 39 -8.98 11.93 -4.15
CA TYR A 39 -7.78 11.32 -3.58
C TYR A 39 -7.05 10.45 -4.61
N ARG A 40 -7.78 9.58 -5.32
CA ARG A 40 -7.19 8.72 -6.34
C ARG A 40 -6.59 9.51 -7.51
N GLN A 41 -7.24 10.57 -7.95
CA GLN A 41 -6.71 11.43 -9.01
C GLN A 41 -5.45 12.17 -8.57
N GLU A 42 -5.47 12.73 -7.37
CA GLU A 42 -4.35 13.51 -6.84
C GLU A 42 -3.12 12.66 -6.58
N TYR A 43 -3.24 11.49 -5.96
CA TYR A 43 -2.05 10.66 -5.76
C TYR A 43 -1.46 10.18 -7.09
N MET A 44 -2.30 9.88 -8.09
CA MET A 44 -1.81 9.51 -9.42
C MET A 44 -1.05 10.65 -10.08
N ARG A 45 -1.46 11.88 -9.85
CA ARG A 45 -0.82 13.09 -10.37
C ARG A 45 0.47 13.42 -9.60
N LEU A 46 0.38 13.56 -8.27
CA LEU A 46 1.48 13.98 -7.41
C LEU A 46 2.62 12.96 -7.36
N LEU A 47 2.29 11.67 -7.33
CA LEU A 47 3.26 10.59 -7.23
C LEU A 47 3.72 10.06 -8.59
N ASN A 48 3.46 10.80 -9.66
CA ASN A 48 3.90 10.47 -11.02
C ASN A 48 3.47 9.07 -11.53
N VAL A 49 2.39 8.52 -10.96
CA VAL A 49 1.90 7.17 -11.28
C VAL A 49 1.37 7.08 -12.71
N HIS A 50 0.87 8.19 -13.27
CA HIS A 50 0.38 8.24 -14.65
C HIS A 50 1.46 7.98 -15.71
N ASN A 51 2.69 8.41 -15.45
CA ASN A 51 3.79 8.30 -16.40
C ASN A 51 4.60 7.01 -16.24
N ALA A 52 4.43 6.32 -15.12
CA ALA A 52 5.13 5.08 -14.83
C ALA A 52 4.36 3.86 -15.33
N LYS A 53 5.06 2.91 -15.96
CA LYS A 53 4.45 1.64 -16.37
C LYS A 53 4.29 0.66 -15.23
N TRP A 54 5.09 0.80 -14.17
CA TRP A 54 5.02 -0.01 -12.97
C TRP A 54 5.57 0.73 -11.75
N GLY A 55 5.13 0.31 -10.60
CA GLY A 55 5.54 0.89 -9.33
C GLY A 55 4.64 0.44 -8.18
N VAL A 56 4.81 1.10 -7.06
CA VAL A 56 4.00 0.92 -5.87
C VAL A 56 3.72 2.26 -5.22
N PHE A 57 2.52 2.40 -4.72
CA PHE A 57 2.08 3.51 -3.90
C PHE A 57 1.90 3.03 -2.47
N ARG A 58 2.41 3.79 -1.49
CA ARG A 58 2.34 3.48 -0.07
C ARG A 58 1.54 4.55 0.66
N ARG A 59 0.52 4.13 1.39
CA ARG A 59 -0.32 4.98 2.23
C ARG A 59 -0.37 4.43 3.65
N PRO A 60 0.43 4.95 4.56
CA PRO A 60 0.27 4.68 5.99
C PRO A 60 -0.89 5.49 6.57
N SER A 61 -1.54 5.00 7.64
CA SER A 61 -2.69 5.68 8.25
C SER A 61 -2.37 7.04 8.87
N ASN A 62 -1.17 7.21 9.40
CA ASN A 62 -0.77 8.41 10.14
C ASN A 62 0.59 8.98 9.70
N MET A 63 1.00 8.69 8.48
CA MET A 63 2.30 9.12 7.94
C MET A 63 2.12 9.64 6.52
N THR A 64 3.19 10.17 5.97
CA THR A 64 3.26 10.71 4.61
C THR A 64 3.05 9.62 3.55
N GLU A 65 2.21 9.90 2.58
CA GLU A 65 2.05 9.05 1.40
C GLU A 65 3.28 9.13 0.50
N SER A 66 3.67 8.00 -0.06
CA SER A 66 4.85 7.91 -0.92
C SER A 66 4.66 6.92 -2.06
N SER A 67 5.52 7.00 -3.06
CA SER A 67 5.58 6.03 -4.16
C SER A 67 7.00 5.66 -4.53
N LEU A 68 7.14 4.46 -5.09
CA LEU A 68 8.32 4.02 -5.79
C LEU A 68 7.91 3.63 -7.20
N THR A 69 8.41 4.34 -8.20
CA THR A 69 8.11 4.11 -9.61
C THR A 69 9.40 3.93 -10.40
N TYR A 70 9.28 3.48 -11.64
CA TYR A 70 10.44 3.38 -12.53
C TYR A 70 10.29 4.34 -13.72
N ASP A 71 11.29 5.20 -13.90
CA ASP A 71 11.40 6.06 -15.07
C ASP A 71 12.26 5.36 -16.14
N GLU A 72 11.64 4.99 -17.27
CA GLU A 72 12.32 4.31 -18.37
C GLU A 72 13.34 5.20 -19.08
N ARG A 73 13.14 6.53 -19.10
CA ARG A 73 14.05 7.47 -19.75
C ARG A 73 15.29 7.69 -18.91
N ALA A 74 15.12 7.93 -17.63
CA ALA A 74 16.19 8.09 -16.67
C ALA A 74 16.88 6.75 -16.31
N ARG A 75 16.23 5.60 -16.59
CA ARG A 75 16.63 4.25 -16.14
C ARG A 75 16.85 4.21 -14.64
N ALA A 76 15.94 4.81 -13.89
CA ALA A 76 16.06 5.03 -12.46
C ALA A 76 14.78 4.62 -11.71
N LEU A 77 14.96 4.17 -10.48
CA LEU A 77 13.88 4.20 -9.51
C LEU A 77 13.66 5.63 -9.05
N VAL A 78 12.41 5.98 -8.92
CA VAL A 78 11.95 7.32 -8.51
C VAL A 78 11.13 7.14 -7.24
N TYR A 79 11.67 7.58 -6.12
CA TYR A 79 10.93 7.73 -4.87
C TYR A 79 10.31 9.11 -4.83
N THR A 80 9.03 9.19 -4.56
CA THR A 80 8.31 10.47 -4.39
C THR A 80 7.54 10.42 -3.09
N GLU A 81 7.67 11.45 -2.28
CA GLU A 81 7.00 11.62 -1.01
C GLU A 81 6.15 12.89 -1.04
N ILE A 82 4.93 12.83 -0.49
CA ILE A 82 4.02 13.97 -0.38
C ILE A 82 4.26 14.65 0.96
N GLU A 83 4.38 15.98 0.98
CA GLU A 83 4.47 16.72 2.23
C GLU A 83 3.11 16.73 2.95
N GLY A 84 3.04 16.01 4.07
CA GLY A 84 1.81 15.80 4.83
C GLY A 84 0.99 14.61 4.34
N VAL A 85 -0.25 14.52 4.79
CA VAL A 85 -1.15 13.37 4.51
C VAL A 85 -2.17 13.78 3.45
N LEU A 86 -2.02 13.27 2.23
CA LEU A 86 -2.91 13.60 1.11
C LEU A 86 -4.37 13.20 1.40
N TRP A 87 -4.58 12.01 1.93
CA TRP A 87 -5.92 11.51 2.25
C TRP A 87 -6.66 12.46 3.21
N GLY A 88 -6.01 12.88 4.29
CA GLY A 88 -6.60 13.82 5.24
C GLY A 88 -6.93 15.17 4.61
N ASN A 89 -6.06 15.69 3.75
CA ASN A 89 -6.27 16.96 3.05
C ASN A 89 -7.45 16.88 2.06
N VAL A 90 -7.51 15.84 1.25
CA VAL A 90 -8.63 15.62 0.31
C VAL A 90 -9.93 15.42 1.06
N THR A 91 -9.97 14.59 2.09
CA THR A 91 -11.18 14.35 2.88
C THR A 91 -11.68 15.65 3.53
N LYS A 92 -10.77 16.44 4.13
CA LYS A 92 -11.11 17.72 4.73
C LYS A 92 -11.68 18.72 3.71
N ALA A 93 -11.15 18.74 2.49
CA ALA A 93 -11.60 19.65 1.44
C ALA A 93 -12.94 19.23 0.82
N THR A 94 -13.24 17.91 0.77
CA THR A 94 -14.41 17.39 0.04
C THR A 94 -15.58 17.00 0.92
N THR A 95 -15.42 16.98 2.25
CA THR A 95 -16.48 16.59 3.18
C THR A 95 -16.91 17.74 4.08
N LYS A 96 -18.21 17.80 4.35
CA LYS A 96 -18.79 18.74 5.31
C LYS A 96 -19.43 17.96 6.44
N ARG A 97 -19.07 18.32 7.66
CA ARG A 97 -19.73 17.86 8.87
C ARG A 97 -20.90 18.78 9.20
N ILE A 98 -22.08 18.23 9.31
CA ILE A 98 -23.29 18.94 9.73
C ILE A 98 -23.72 18.35 11.07
N GLU A 99 -23.87 19.20 12.07
CA GLU A 99 -24.41 18.84 13.39
C GLU A 99 -25.90 19.16 13.41
N GLU A 100 -26.73 18.14 13.54
CA GLU A 100 -28.18 18.25 13.62
C GLU A 100 -28.64 17.70 14.99
N GLY A 101 -28.75 18.60 15.97
CA GLY A 101 -29.06 18.19 17.36
C GLY A 101 -27.99 17.27 17.94
N ASN A 102 -28.35 16.04 18.34
CA ASN A 102 -27.42 15.05 18.88
C ASN A 102 -26.79 14.14 17.80
N SER A 103 -27.06 14.41 16.52
CA SER A 103 -26.53 13.61 15.41
C SER A 103 -25.53 14.39 14.57
N VAL A 104 -24.59 13.66 13.96
CA VAL A 104 -23.61 14.20 13.03
C VAL A 104 -23.78 13.52 11.69
N ARG A 105 -24.01 14.33 10.66
CA ARG A 105 -24.05 13.87 9.28
C ARG A 105 -22.82 14.37 8.53
N ILE A 106 -22.15 13.49 7.83
CA ILE A 106 -21.02 13.82 6.95
C ILE A 106 -21.54 13.71 5.52
N ILE A 107 -21.33 14.77 4.74
CA ILE A 107 -21.68 14.82 3.31
C ILE A 107 -20.45 15.18 2.47
N ASP A 108 -20.35 14.59 1.30
CA ASP A 108 -19.38 15.01 0.31
C ASP A 108 -19.88 16.28 -0.39
N LEU A 109 -19.01 17.24 -0.58
CA LEU A 109 -19.30 18.45 -1.33
C LEU A 109 -19.22 18.16 -2.83
N GLU A 110 -20.07 18.80 -3.63
CA GLU A 110 -20.04 18.67 -5.09
C GLU A 110 -18.74 19.25 -5.67
N GLU A 111 -18.27 20.37 -5.08
CA GLU A 111 -17.00 21.00 -5.44
C GLU A 111 -16.17 21.22 -4.17
N PRO A 112 -14.88 20.78 -4.17
CA PRO A 112 -13.99 21.00 -3.04
C PRO A 112 -13.61 22.48 -2.95
N GLN A 113 -13.88 23.06 -1.79
CA GLN A 113 -13.50 24.45 -1.52
C GLN A 113 -12.12 24.48 -0.85
N ASN A 114 -11.25 25.38 -1.30
CA ASN A 114 -9.93 25.64 -0.70
C ASN A 114 -8.96 24.43 -0.70
N TYR A 115 -9.14 23.48 -1.64
CA TYR A 115 -8.15 22.42 -1.78
C TYR A 115 -6.88 22.95 -2.42
N GLN A 116 -5.77 22.85 -1.69
CA GLN A 116 -4.43 23.08 -2.22
C GLN A 116 -3.70 21.75 -2.30
N ALA A 117 -3.22 21.41 -3.50
CA ALA A 117 -2.40 20.20 -3.65
C ALA A 117 -1.11 20.35 -2.84
N PRO A 118 -0.73 19.37 -2.03
CA PRO A 118 0.52 19.40 -1.29
C PRO A 118 1.72 19.37 -2.23
N SER A 119 2.87 19.83 -1.75
CA SER A 119 4.14 19.67 -2.46
C SER A 119 4.69 18.26 -2.34
N THR A 120 5.65 17.92 -3.20
CA THR A 120 6.29 16.62 -3.22
C THR A 120 7.81 16.74 -3.24
N THR A 121 8.47 15.83 -2.54
CA THR A 121 9.92 15.63 -2.65
C THR A 121 10.18 14.40 -3.51
N THR A 122 11.11 14.49 -4.46
CA THR A 122 11.43 13.40 -5.39
C THR A 122 12.91 13.10 -5.40
N THR A 123 13.27 11.83 -5.24
CA THR A 123 14.63 11.31 -5.34
C THR A 123 14.72 10.28 -6.46
N LEU A 124 15.72 10.40 -7.32
CA LEU A 124 16.02 9.43 -8.37
C LEU A 124 17.31 8.67 -8.04
N LEU A 125 17.27 7.35 -8.26
CA LEU A 125 18.45 6.50 -8.15
C LEU A 125 18.55 5.59 -9.39
N PRO A 126 19.56 5.78 -10.26
CA PRO A 126 19.77 4.90 -11.43
C PRO A 126 19.98 3.46 -10.99
N ILE A 127 19.39 2.52 -11.74
CA ILE A 127 19.54 1.09 -11.48
C ILE A 127 19.92 0.32 -12.73
N PRO A 128 20.63 -0.82 -12.57
CA PRO A 128 20.94 -1.71 -13.69
C PRO A 128 19.67 -2.23 -14.38
N ASN A 129 19.74 -2.41 -15.71
CA ASN A 129 18.60 -2.90 -16.49
C ASN A 129 18.09 -4.29 -16.03
N HIS A 130 18.99 -5.16 -15.56
CA HIS A 130 18.58 -6.49 -15.06
C HIS A 130 17.75 -6.37 -13.79
N MET A 131 18.13 -5.48 -12.86
CA MET A 131 17.37 -5.20 -11.65
C MET A 131 15.99 -4.63 -11.97
N ALA A 132 15.89 -3.63 -12.86
CA ALA A 132 14.61 -3.09 -13.31
C ALA A 132 13.69 -4.18 -13.90
N LYS A 133 14.24 -5.11 -14.69
CA LYS A 133 13.51 -6.26 -15.23
C LYS A 133 13.06 -7.23 -14.13
N ASN A 134 13.90 -7.51 -13.14
CA ASN A 134 13.54 -8.40 -12.02
C ASN A 134 12.44 -7.81 -11.15
N LEU A 135 12.53 -6.54 -10.80
CA LEU A 135 11.47 -5.81 -10.06
C LEU A 135 10.16 -5.81 -10.83
N LYS A 136 10.17 -5.44 -12.11
CA LYS A 136 8.96 -5.45 -12.94
C LYS A 136 8.31 -6.83 -13.02
N LYS A 137 9.11 -7.90 -13.16
CA LYS A 137 8.59 -9.28 -13.17
C LYS A 137 8.00 -9.67 -11.82
N LEU A 138 8.62 -9.28 -10.70
CA LEU A 138 8.06 -9.49 -9.37
C LEU A 138 6.71 -8.79 -9.22
N TRP A 139 6.60 -7.50 -9.61
CA TRP A 139 5.34 -6.76 -9.58
C TRP A 139 4.28 -7.42 -10.45
N ASP A 140 4.63 -7.83 -11.69
CA ASP A 140 3.68 -8.52 -12.59
C ASP A 140 3.21 -9.85 -12.01
N ALA A 141 4.09 -10.64 -11.40
CA ALA A 141 3.71 -11.89 -10.74
C ALA A 141 2.79 -11.63 -9.53
N ALA A 142 3.11 -10.63 -8.70
CA ALA A 142 2.33 -10.29 -7.51
C ALA A 142 0.91 -9.79 -7.84
N VAL A 143 0.73 -8.97 -8.88
CA VAL A 143 -0.59 -8.41 -9.25
C VAL A 143 -1.42 -9.32 -10.16
N ARG A 144 -0.89 -10.46 -10.62
CA ARG A 144 -1.52 -11.31 -11.64
C ARG A 144 -2.81 -11.95 -11.18
N ASN A 145 -2.84 -12.49 -9.98
CA ASN A 145 -3.94 -13.24 -9.42
C ASN A 145 -4.31 -12.71 -8.04
N PRO A 146 -4.93 -11.52 -7.95
CA PRO A 146 -5.34 -10.97 -6.67
C PRO A 146 -6.48 -11.80 -6.07
N GLU A 147 -6.45 -11.97 -4.75
CA GLU A 147 -7.45 -12.72 -4.00
C GLU A 147 -8.14 -11.81 -3.00
N GLN A 148 -9.47 -11.88 -2.94
CA GLN A 148 -10.21 -11.08 -1.98
C GLN A 148 -10.09 -11.70 -0.59
N VAL A 149 -9.77 -10.88 0.39
CA VAL A 149 -9.70 -11.26 1.80
C VAL A 149 -10.91 -10.67 2.53
N ASP A 150 -11.61 -11.50 3.30
CA ASP A 150 -12.87 -11.14 3.95
C ASP A 150 -12.72 -10.35 5.26
N TRP A 151 -11.59 -9.70 5.46
CA TRP A 151 -11.35 -8.95 6.67
C TRP A 151 -10.86 -7.52 6.38
N THR A 152 -11.24 -6.59 7.25
CA THR A 152 -10.92 -5.17 7.12
C THR A 152 -9.99 -4.79 8.26
N THR A 153 -8.81 -4.29 7.94
CA THR A 153 -7.98 -3.57 8.91
C THR A 153 -8.41 -2.12 8.95
N LEU A 154 -8.68 -1.62 10.14
CA LEU A 154 -9.05 -0.22 10.35
C LEU A 154 -7.81 0.69 10.38
N ASP A 155 -6.66 0.14 10.82
CA ASP A 155 -5.40 0.86 10.96
C ASP A 155 -4.26 0.13 10.25
N GLY A 156 -3.25 0.88 9.81
CA GLY A 156 -2.04 0.33 9.23
C GLY A 156 -1.60 1.00 7.94
N CYS A 157 -0.74 0.33 7.19
CA CYS A 157 -0.24 0.79 5.91
C CYS A 157 -0.91 0.02 4.77
N THR A 158 -1.18 0.69 3.67
CA THR A 158 -1.63 0.08 2.42
C THR A 158 -0.57 0.32 1.36
N TRP A 159 -0.18 -0.75 0.65
CA TRP A 159 0.65 -0.70 -0.56
C TRP A 159 -0.21 -1.04 -1.76
N GLU A 160 -0.31 -0.16 -2.74
CA GLU A 160 -0.98 -0.44 -4.01
C GLU A 160 0.06 -0.62 -5.10
N PHE A 161 0.21 -1.84 -5.57
CA PHE A 161 1.10 -2.23 -6.67
C PHE A 161 0.40 -2.04 -8.00
N PHE A 162 1.16 -1.57 -9.00
CA PHE A 162 0.64 -1.46 -10.35
C PHE A 162 1.69 -1.83 -11.40
N VAL A 163 1.24 -2.47 -12.47
CA VAL A 163 2.06 -2.79 -13.63
C VAL A 163 1.17 -2.91 -14.87
N ASN A 164 1.52 -2.16 -15.93
CA ASN A 164 0.80 -2.19 -17.22
C ASN A 164 -0.74 -2.09 -17.07
N GLY A 165 -1.22 -1.22 -16.20
CA GLY A 165 -2.65 -1.00 -15.94
C GLY A 165 -3.31 -1.99 -14.97
N LYS A 166 -2.68 -3.11 -14.64
CA LYS A 166 -3.15 -4.01 -13.58
C LYS A 166 -2.79 -3.43 -12.23
N ARG A 167 -3.64 -3.68 -11.22
CA ARG A 167 -3.45 -3.18 -9.86
C ARG A 167 -3.88 -4.20 -8.84
N ALA A 168 -3.14 -4.26 -7.74
CA ALA A 168 -3.49 -5.03 -6.56
C ALA A 168 -2.90 -4.36 -5.32
N LYS A 169 -3.44 -4.64 -4.15
CA LYS A 169 -3.05 -4.00 -2.90
C LYS A 169 -2.72 -5.00 -1.81
N ALA A 170 -1.87 -4.58 -0.89
CA ALA A 170 -1.62 -5.21 0.39
C ALA A 170 -1.97 -4.24 1.52
N HIS A 171 -2.34 -4.79 2.66
CA HIS A 171 -2.47 -4.04 3.91
C HIS A 171 -1.40 -4.51 4.89
N SER A 172 -1.02 -3.67 5.84
CA SER A 172 -0.09 -4.08 6.90
C SER A 172 -0.76 -5.12 7.79
N PHE A 173 -0.12 -6.27 7.90
CA PHE A 173 -0.53 -7.32 8.77
C PHE A 173 0.61 -7.80 9.66
N ARG A 174 0.25 -8.74 10.53
CA ARG A 174 1.19 -9.42 11.40
C ARG A 174 2.43 -9.88 10.63
N LYS A 175 3.55 -9.92 11.33
CA LYS A 175 4.87 -10.37 10.85
C LYS A 175 4.92 -11.87 10.54
N ASP A 176 3.92 -12.38 9.84
CA ASP A 176 3.97 -13.74 9.34
C ASP A 176 4.87 -13.73 8.10
N TRP A 177 5.83 -14.62 8.04
CA TRP A 177 6.86 -14.71 6.98
C TRP A 177 6.29 -15.21 5.64
N THR A 178 5.08 -14.78 5.30
CA THR A 178 4.43 -15.10 4.03
C THR A 178 4.90 -14.18 2.91
N ARG A 179 4.51 -14.47 1.68
CA ARG A 179 4.94 -13.73 0.48
C ARG A 179 4.60 -12.25 0.53
N VAL A 180 3.39 -11.90 0.98
CA VAL A 180 2.91 -10.50 0.97
C VAL A 180 3.64 -9.64 1.99
N PRO A 181 3.80 -10.00 3.27
CA PRO A 181 4.63 -9.25 4.22
C PRO A 181 6.09 -9.10 3.78
N ARG A 182 6.69 -10.12 3.18
CA ARG A 182 8.05 -10.02 2.61
C ARG A 182 8.09 -9.03 1.44
N LEU A 183 7.06 -9.03 0.58
CA LEU A 183 6.96 -8.09 -0.53
C LEU A 183 6.85 -6.64 -0.03
N THR A 184 6.01 -6.38 0.97
CA THR A 184 5.87 -5.03 1.54
C THR A 184 7.14 -4.57 2.24
N GLN A 185 7.83 -5.46 2.96
CA GLN A 185 9.13 -5.15 3.56
C GLN A 185 10.20 -4.84 2.50
N LEU A 186 10.26 -5.62 1.42
CA LEU A 186 11.16 -5.34 0.30
C LEU A 186 10.87 -3.95 -0.30
N VAL A 187 9.60 -3.57 -0.45
CA VAL A 187 9.22 -2.25 -0.94
C VAL A 187 9.72 -1.14 0.00
N ASP A 188 9.50 -1.30 1.30
CA ASP A 188 9.94 -0.30 2.28
C ASP A 188 11.46 -0.16 2.27
N ASN A 189 12.21 -1.26 2.20
CA ASN A 189 13.67 -1.24 2.07
C ASN A 189 14.13 -0.58 0.76
N LEU A 190 13.45 -0.84 -0.36
CA LEU A 190 13.74 -0.19 -1.64
C LEU A 190 13.47 1.32 -1.59
N MET A 191 12.35 1.74 -0.98
CA MET A 191 12.01 3.15 -0.79
C MET A 191 13.07 3.87 0.04
N GLU A 192 13.51 3.25 1.13
CA GLU A 192 14.57 3.78 1.99
C GLU A 192 15.91 3.89 1.25
N ALA A 193 16.32 2.83 0.54
CA ALA A 193 17.57 2.84 -0.23
C ALA A 193 17.56 3.94 -1.31
N VAL A 194 16.44 4.13 -2.03
CA VAL A 194 16.31 5.19 -3.04
C VAL A 194 16.29 6.57 -2.40
N SER A 195 15.54 6.76 -1.32
CA SER A 195 15.47 8.04 -0.57
C SER A 195 16.85 8.47 -0.10
N ASN A 196 17.66 7.54 0.41
CA ASN A 196 19.02 7.79 0.91
C ASN A 196 20.10 7.74 -0.18
N LYS A 197 19.73 7.45 -1.44
CA LYS A 197 20.66 7.23 -2.57
C LYS A 197 21.69 6.12 -2.29
N ASP A 198 21.29 5.11 -1.54
CA ASP A 198 22.11 3.97 -1.14
C ASP A 198 22.10 2.88 -2.23
N THR A 199 23.08 2.97 -3.14
CA THR A 199 23.22 2.02 -4.24
C THR A 199 23.66 0.63 -3.76
N GLU A 200 24.42 0.55 -2.68
CA GLU A 200 24.92 -0.73 -2.16
C GLU A 200 23.77 -1.57 -1.59
N THR A 201 22.98 -1.00 -0.69
CA THR A 201 21.78 -1.64 -0.16
C THR A 201 20.81 -2.01 -1.28
N LEU A 202 20.61 -1.12 -2.26
CA LEU A 202 19.73 -1.38 -3.39
C LEU A 202 20.15 -2.65 -4.17
N LEU A 203 21.45 -2.82 -4.45
CA LEU A 203 21.95 -4.00 -5.16
C LEU A 203 21.81 -5.29 -4.33
N GLN A 204 21.94 -5.22 -3.01
CA GLN A 204 21.74 -6.36 -2.12
C GLN A 204 20.28 -6.86 -2.15
N LEU A 205 19.30 -5.96 -2.35
CA LEU A 205 17.87 -6.30 -2.44
C LEU A 205 17.51 -7.01 -3.75
N GLU A 206 18.39 -7.06 -4.75
CA GLU A 206 18.09 -7.76 -6.00
C GLU A 206 17.90 -9.26 -5.81
N GLN A 207 18.73 -9.88 -4.96
CA GLN A 207 18.60 -11.32 -4.68
C GLN A 207 17.25 -11.63 -4.05
N GLU A 208 16.82 -10.85 -3.07
CA GLU A 208 15.49 -10.99 -2.46
C GLU A 208 14.35 -10.80 -3.48
N THR A 209 14.52 -9.85 -4.40
CA THR A 209 13.58 -9.62 -5.51
C THR A 209 13.39 -10.87 -6.37
N ILE A 210 14.47 -11.58 -6.69
CA ILE A 210 14.46 -12.81 -7.49
C ILE A 210 13.78 -13.94 -6.74
N GLU A 211 14.10 -14.13 -5.46
CA GLU A 211 13.52 -15.16 -4.62
C GLU A 211 12.02 -14.99 -4.42
N LEU A 212 11.58 -13.77 -4.10
CA LEU A 212 10.16 -13.45 -3.97
C LEU A 212 9.40 -13.66 -5.27
N ARG A 213 9.97 -13.24 -6.40
CA ARG A 213 9.36 -13.49 -7.70
C ARG A 213 9.08 -14.98 -7.91
N GLN A 214 10.04 -15.86 -7.64
CA GLN A 214 9.85 -17.30 -7.78
C GLN A 214 8.74 -17.85 -6.88
N GLN A 215 8.51 -17.22 -5.72
CA GLN A 215 7.41 -17.61 -4.83
C GLN A 215 6.04 -17.17 -5.36
N PHE A 216 5.94 -16.00 -6.01
CA PHE A 216 4.69 -15.53 -6.62
C PHE A 216 4.37 -16.20 -7.98
N GLU A 217 5.35 -16.78 -8.66
CA GLU A 217 5.18 -17.53 -9.91
C GLU A 217 4.68 -18.98 -9.70
N LYS A 218 4.77 -19.51 -8.47
CA LYS A 218 4.21 -20.82 -8.05
C LYS A 218 2.74 -20.69 -7.66
#